data_454df9aaf4481270dabecb70b0c7e8c9
#
_entry.id   454df9aaf4481270dabecb70b0c7e8c9
#
_cell.length_a   1.000
_cell.length_b   1.000
_cell.length_c   1.000
_cell.angle_alpha   90.00
_cell.angle_beta   90.00
_cell.angle_gamma   90.00
#
_symmetry.space_group_name_H-M   'P 1'
#
loop_
_entity.id
_entity.type
_entity.pdbx_description
1 polymer ?
#
loop_
_entity_poly.entity_id
_entity_poly.type
_entity_poly.pdbx_seq_one_letter_code
_entity_poly.pdbx_strand_id
1 'polypeptide(L)'
;MTAVRAASTPETFDITGMITLTGKTTSSGLPTGFACAGAGGYSDLSPAAAVKVSDESGTLLAKGHLTGSSGRSGYCIFDFTVTDVPRGIKFYEVEISHRGGLSYTEAEAEDGLALTLGD
;
A
#
# COMPACT_ATOMS: atom_id res chain seq x y z
N MET A 1 33.38 16.02 -13.24
CA MET A 1 32.87 15.63 -12.83
C MET A 1 32.38 15.27 -12.22
N THR A 2 32.00 15.20 -12.11
CA THR A 2 31.48 14.89 -11.58
C THR A 2 30.93 14.40 -10.91
N ALA A 3 30.66 14.53 -10.98
CA ALA A 3 29.86 14.18 -10.42
C ALA A 3 29.68 13.32 -9.54
N VAL A 4 29.86 13.33 -8.79
CA VAL A 4 29.84 12.52 -7.95
C VAL A 4 28.66 12.34 -7.30
N ARG A 5 27.77 11.80 -7.86
CA ARG A 5 26.55 11.60 -7.38
C ARG A 5 26.39 10.35 -6.72
N ALA A 6 27.32 9.55 -6.72
CA ALA A 6 27.25 8.23 -6.17
C ALA A 6 26.81 8.21 -4.74
N ALA A 7 27.10 9.22 -4.01
CA ALA A 7 26.73 9.26 -2.63
C ALA A 7 25.34 9.83 -2.42
N SER A 8 24.65 10.17 -3.48
CA SER A 8 23.36 10.81 -3.34
C SER A 8 22.28 9.85 -2.90
N THR A 9 21.29 10.36 -2.19
CA THR A 9 20.07 9.63 -1.89
C THR A 9 19.35 9.34 -3.20
N PRO A 10 18.84 8.14 -3.40
CA PRO A 10 18.05 7.87 -4.59
C PRO A 10 16.90 8.85 -4.73
N GLU A 11 16.54 9.16 -5.97
CA GLU A 11 15.44 10.09 -6.23
C GLU A 11 14.08 9.46 -6.02
N THR A 12 14.02 8.15 -5.88
CA THR A 12 12.77 7.45 -5.60
C THR A 12 12.98 6.49 -4.45
N PHE A 13 11.87 6.03 -3.89
CA PHE A 13 11.90 5.01 -2.84
C PHE A 13 10.65 4.14 -2.96
N ASP A 14 10.65 3.04 -2.23
CA ASP A 14 9.50 2.15 -2.23
C ASP A 14 8.69 2.36 -0.97
N ILE A 15 7.38 2.34 -1.11
CA ILE A 15 6.48 2.36 0.04
C ILE A 15 5.94 0.96 0.20
N THR A 16 6.20 0.35 1.35
CA THR A 16 5.67 -0.97 1.67
C THR A 16 4.79 -0.86 2.90
N GLY A 17 3.88 -1.79 3.04
CA GLY A 17 3.02 -1.76 4.20
C GLY A 17 2.13 -2.97 4.32
N MET A 18 1.33 -2.95 5.36
CA MET A 18 0.36 -3.99 5.65
C MET A 18 -0.98 -3.37 5.92
N ILE A 19 -2.03 -4.08 5.54
CA ILE A 19 -3.40 -3.67 5.81
C ILE A 19 -4.05 -4.80 6.59
N THR A 20 -4.53 -4.51 7.78
CA THR A 20 -5.27 -5.47 8.59
C THR A 20 -6.75 -5.25 8.36
N LEU A 21 -7.41 -6.23 7.76
CA LEU A 21 -8.85 -6.18 7.52
C LEU A 21 -9.54 -6.97 8.60
N THR A 22 -10.35 -6.28 9.41
CA THR A 22 -11.11 -6.93 10.48
C THR A 22 -12.56 -7.16 10.11
N GLY A 23 -12.95 -6.77 8.88
CA GLY A 23 -14.29 -7.01 8.40
C GLY A 23 -14.41 -8.39 7.78
N LYS A 24 -15.39 -8.55 6.89
CA LYS A 24 -15.70 -9.84 6.29
C LYS A 24 -14.62 -10.30 5.34
N THR A 25 -14.22 -11.56 5.43
CA THR A 25 -13.16 -12.13 4.60
C THR A 25 -13.58 -13.46 3.99
N THR A 26 -12.84 -13.89 2.98
CA THR A 26 -13.00 -15.19 2.34
C THR A 26 -11.63 -15.80 2.12
N SER A 27 -11.57 -17.13 2.02
CA SER A 27 -10.34 -17.84 1.69
C SER A 27 -10.49 -18.70 0.46
N SER A 28 -11.56 -18.51 -0.29
CA SER A 28 -11.86 -19.34 -1.47
C SER A 28 -11.39 -18.71 -2.78
N GLY A 29 -10.86 -19.54 -3.68
CA GLY A 29 -10.59 -19.11 -5.04
C GLY A 29 -9.46 -18.12 -5.20
N LEU A 30 -8.47 -18.15 -4.33
CA LEU A 30 -7.41 -17.16 -4.34
C LEU A 30 -6.15 -17.69 -5.01
N PRO A 31 -5.37 -16.80 -5.66
CA PRO A 31 -4.13 -17.20 -6.28
C PRO A 31 -3.04 -17.46 -5.24
N THR A 32 -1.95 -18.05 -5.69
CA THR A 32 -0.79 -18.30 -4.84
C THR A 32 -0.33 -16.98 -4.20
N GLY A 33 -0.02 -17.03 -2.93
CA GLY A 33 0.43 -15.86 -2.19
C GLY A 33 -0.66 -15.17 -1.40
N PHE A 34 -1.93 -15.50 -1.68
CA PHE A 34 -3.06 -14.90 -0.96
C PHE A 34 -3.81 -15.97 -0.19
N ALA A 35 -3.74 -15.92 1.12
CA ALA A 35 -4.44 -16.85 1.98
C ALA A 35 -5.88 -16.40 2.26
N CYS A 36 -6.17 -15.13 2.08
CA CYS A 36 -7.49 -14.56 2.33
C CYS A 36 -7.67 -13.28 1.53
N ALA A 37 -8.91 -12.83 1.44
CA ALA A 37 -9.26 -11.59 0.77
C ALA A 37 -10.53 -11.02 1.39
N GLY A 38 -10.90 -9.81 1.05
CA GLY A 38 -12.11 -9.20 1.54
C GLY A 38 -13.34 -9.82 0.90
N ALA A 39 -14.45 -9.81 1.61
CA ALA A 39 -15.72 -10.32 1.14
C ALA A 39 -16.82 -9.35 1.51
N GLY A 40 -17.99 -9.50 0.90
CA GLY A 40 -19.12 -8.61 1.16
C GLY A 40 -18.74 -7.17 0.85
N GLY A 41 -18.93 -6.27 1.80
CA GLY A 41 -18.58 -4.86 1.63
C GLY A 41 -17.10 -4.58 1.45
N TYR A 42 -16.25 -5.59 1.63
CA TYR A 42 -14.80 -5.45 1.47
C TYR A 42 -14.27 -6.23 0.28
N SER A 43 -15.13 -6.63 -0.64
CA SER A 43 -14.71 -7.45 -1.78
C SER A 43 -13.75 -6.74 -2.72
N ASP A 44 -13.62 -5.43 -2.62
CA ASP A 44 -12.62 -4.69 -3.39
C ASP A 44 -11.19 -4.94 -2.89
N LEU A 45 -11.04 -5.46 -1.67
CA LEU A 45 -9.73 -5.85 -1.16
C LEU A 45 -9.43 -7.26 -1.63
N SER A 46 -8.98 -7.35 -2.85
CA SER A 46 -8.74 -8.59 -3.57
C SER A 46 -7.29 -8.61 -4.07
N PRO A 47 -6.81 -9.74 -4.59
CA PRO A 47 -5.45 -9.79 -5.13
C PRO A 47 -5.13 -8.75 -6.19
N ALA A 48 -6.15 -8.21 -6.86
CA ALA A 48 -5.94 -7.20 -7.89
C ALA A 48 -6.09 -5.77 -7.38
N ALA A 49 -6.33 -5.58 -6.10
CA ALA A 49 -6.59 -4.25 -5.57
C ALA A 49 -5.38 -3.34 -5.75
N ALA A 50 -5.64 -2.11 -6.18
CA ALA A 50 -4.59 -1.14 -6.44
C ALA A 50 -4.28 -0.31 -5.19
N VAL A 51 -3.02 0.12 -5.10
CA VAL A 51 -2.59 1.05 -4.07
C VAL A 51 -2.03 2.25 -4.82
N LYS A 52 -2.62 3.42 -4.61
CA LYS A 52 -2.21 4.63 -5.31
C LYS A 52 -1.55 5.59 -4.34
N VAL A 53 -0.47 6.21 -4.79
CA VAL A 53 0.22 7.22 -4.01
C VAL A 53 0.15 8.53 -4.77
N SER A 54 -0.40 9.56 -4.15
CA SER A 54 -0.57 10.87 -4.75
C SER A 54 0.05 11.93 -3.86
N ASP A 55 0.28 13.11 -4.40
CA ASP A 55 0.73 14.23 -3.59
C ASP A 55 -0.48 14.93 -2.98
N GLU A 56 -0.23 15.98 -2.19
CA GLU A 56 -1.30 16.65 -1.49
C GLU A 56 -2.28 17.39 -2.41
N SER A 57 -1.93 17.59 -3.66
CA SER A 57 -2.85 18.20 -4.62
C SER A 57 -3.62 17.16 -5.42
N GLY A 58 -3.41 15.88 -5.12
CA GLY A 58 -4.13 14.81 -5.81
C GLY A 58 -3.46 14.29 -7.07
N THR A 59 -2.25 14.74 -7.37
CA THR A 59 -1.53 14.25 -8.54
C THR A 59 -0.98 12.86 -8.25
N LEU A 60 -1.28 11.90 -9.11
CA LEU A 60 -0.81 10.53 -8.94
C LEU A 60 0.71 10.48 -9.14
N LEU A 61 1.42 9.95 -8.16
CA LEU A 61 2.86 9.83 -8.18
C LEU A 61 3.32 8.43 -8.55
N ALA A 62 2.62 7.42 -8.05
CA ALA A 62 2.99 6.03 -8.29
C ALA A 62 1.81 5.13 -7.96
N LYS A 63 1.86 3.91 -8.47
CA LYS A 63 0.78 2.96 -8.27
C LYS A 63 1.35 1.58 -8.08
N GLY A 64 0.84 0.87 -7.11
CA GLY A 64 1.20 -0.51 -6.85
C GLY A 64 -0.06 -1.33 -6.62
N HIS A 65 0.09 -2.46 -5.94
CA HIS A 65 -1.04 -3.34 -5.67
C HIS A 65 -0.72 -4.22 -4.47
N LEU A 66 -1.73 -4.93 -4.01
CA LEU A 66 -1.54 -5.91 -2.95
C LEU A 66 -0.67 -7.03 -3.48
N THR A 67 0.28 -7.49 -2.68
CA THR A 67 1.24 -8.51 -3.11
C THR A 67 1.03 -9.85 -2.44
N GLY A 68 0.28 -9.91 -1.37
CA GLY A 68 0.00 -11.16 -0.69
C GLY A 68 -0.91 -10.95 0.49
N SER A 69 -1.32 -12.03 1.13
CA SER A 69 -2.10 -11.92 2.36
C SER A 69 -1.89 -13.15 3.25
N SER A 70 -2.12 -12.94 4.54
CA SER A 70 -2.04 -13.98 5.56
C SER A 70 -3.30 -13.93 6.39
N GLY A 71 -3.89 -15.10 6.67
CA GLY A 71 -5.07 -15.17 7.49
C GLY A 71 -4.71 -15.25 8.96
N ARG A 72 -5.53 -14.62 9.78
CA ARG A 72 -5.46 -14.74 11.23
C ARG A 72 -6.87 -14.98 11.74
N SER A 73 -6.97 -15.43 12.97
CA SER A 73 -8.28 -15.65 13.54
C SER A 73 -9.04 -14.33 13.61
N GLY A 74 -10.07 -14.21 12.80
CA GLY A 74 -10.92 -13.03 12.80
C GLY A 74 -10.48 -11.90 11.89
N TYR A 75 -9.33 -12.01 11.17
CA TYR A 75 -8.93 -10.95 10.27
C TYR A 75 -7.95 -11.43 9.20
N CYS A 76 -7.74 -10.58 8.20
CA CYS A 76 -6.84 -10.87 7.09
C CYS A 76 -5.81 -9.74 7.01
N ILE A 77 -4.54 -10.09 6.88
CA ILE A 77 -3.46 -9.11 6.74
C ILE A 77 -2.96 -9.16 5.32
N PHE A 78 -3.03 -8.01 4.63
CA PHE A 78 -2.52 -7.88 3.27
C PHE A 78 -1.18 -7.16 3.29
N ASP A 79 -0.29 -7.55 2.37
CA ASP A 79 0.94 -6.81 2.13
C ASP A 79 0.80 -6.02 0.84
N PHE A 80 1.45 -4.87 0.77
CA PHE A 80 1.48 -4.10 -0.47
C PHE A 80 2.84 -3.44 -0.66
N THR A 81 3.16 -3.14 -1.91
CA THR A 81 4.38 -2.42 -2.28
C THR A 81 4.06 -1.47 -3.42
N VAL A 82 4.55 -0.25 -3.31
CA VAL A 82 4.48 0.73 -4.39
C VAL A 82 5.93 1.14 -4.65
N THR A 83 6.44 0.83 -5.85
CA THR A 83 7.84 1.10 -6.17
C THR A 83 8.00 2.44 -6.88
N ASP A 84 9.22 2.96 -6.83
CA ASP A 84 9.61 4.16 -7.58
C ASP A 84 8.76 5.39 -7.25
N VAL A 85 8.51 5.61 -5.98
CA VAL A 85 7.78 6.78 -5.51
C VAL A 85 8.74 7.96 -5.45
N PRO A 86 8.45 9.09 -6.09
CA PRO A 86 9.36 10.24 -6.06
C PRO A 86 9.58 10.78 -4.66
N ARG A 87 10.80 11.14 -4.35
CA ARG A 87 11.13 11.79 -3.09
C ARG A 87 10.83 13.29 -3.19
N GLY A 88 10.87 13.96 -2.06
CA GLY A 88 10.75 15.41 -2.04
C GLY A 88 9.34 15.94 -1.98
N ILE A 89 8.38 15.08 -1.75
CA ILE A 89 6.98 15.46 -1.62
C ILE A 89 6.69 15.68 -0.13
N LYS A 90 5.99 16.73 0.19
CA LYS A 90 5.73 17.06 1.59
C LYS A 90 4.82 16.04 2.25
N PHE A 91 3.74 15.67 1.58
CA PHE A 91 2.83 14.65 2.08
C PHE A 91 2.47 13.70 0.97
N TYR A 92 2.42 12.42 1.31
CA TYR A 92 2.05 11.36 0.38
C TYR A 92 0.69 10.82 0.82
N GLU A 93 -0.27 10.85 -0.09
CA GLU A 93 -1.58 10.29 0.20
C GLU A 93 -1.62 8.89 -0.37
N VAL A 94 -1.89 7.91 0.48
CA VAL A 94 -1.91 6.50 0.09
C VAL A 94 -3.35 6.02 0.13
N GLU A 95 -3.85 5.59 -1.02
CA GLU A 95 -5.23 5.14 -1.15
C GLU A 95 -5.25 3.67 -1.56
N ILE A 96 -5.96 2.86 -0.79
CA ILE A 96 -6.11 1.44 -1.06
C ILE A 96 -7.46 1.23 -1.74
N SER A 97 -7.43 0.70 -2.96
CA SER A 97 -8.64 0.48 -3.76
C SER A 97 -9.38 1.82 -3.91
N HIS A 98 -10.59 1.94 -3.43
CA HIS A 98 -11.38 3.17 -3.52
C HIS A 98 -11.75 3.69 -2.13
N ARG A 99 -10.94 3.39 -1.12
CA ARG A 99 -11.34 3.63 0.26
C ARG A 99 -10.82 4.93 0.86
N GLY A 100 -10.44 5.88 0.01
CA GLY A 100 -9.94 7.14 0.49
C GLY A 100 -8.51 7.03 0.95
N GLY A 101 -7.84 8.15 1.06
CA GLY A 101 -6.43 8.16 1.37
C GLY A 101 -6.12 8.63 2.76
N LEU A 102 -4.98 8.20 3.25
CA LEU A 102 -4.38 8.73 4.46
C LEU A 102 -3.07 9.40 4.07
N SER A 103 -2.73 10.47 4.74
CA SER A 103 -1.55 11.26 4.39
C SER A 103 -0.40 10.96 5.32
N TYR A 104 0.80 10.86 4.75
CA TYR A 104 2.02 10.53 5.48
C TYR A 104 3.15 11.44 5.04
N THR A 105 4.08 11.73 5.93
CA THR A 105 5.32 12.39 5.54
C THR A 105 6.23 11.39 4.83
N GLU A 106 7.27 11.89 4.18
CA GLU A 106 8.21 11.01 3.50
C GLU A 106 8.85 10.03 4.49
N ALA A 107 9.23 10.50 5.67
CA ALA A 107 9.84 9.63 6.67
C ALA A 107 8.89 8.53 7.12
N GLU A 108 7.63 8.87 7.33
CA GLU A 108 6.63 7.87 7.71
C GLU A 108 6.41 6.85 6.60
N ALA A 109 6.32 7.32 5.37
CA ALA A 109 6.09 6.44 4.23
C ALA A 109 7.27 5.52 4.00
N GLU A 110 8.48 6.02 4.15
CA GLU A 110 9.69 5.22 3.94
C GLU A 110 9.86 4.17 5.02
N ASP A 111 9.36 4.44 6.21
CA ASP A 111 9.50 3.54 7.36
C ASP A 111 8.57 2.34 7.33
N GLY A 112 7.63 2.33 6.41
CA GLY A 112 6.64 1.25 6.33
C GLY A 112 5.33 1.65 6.98
N LEU A 113 4.23 1.24 6.36
CA LEU A 113 2.89 1.64 6.79
C LEU A 113 2.13 0.47 7.38
N ALA A 114 1.27 0.76 8.34
CA ALA A 114 0.38 -0.22 8.92
C ALA A 114 -1.01 0.40 8.98
N LEU A 115 -1.93 -0.17 8.21
CA LEU A 115 -3.28 0.35 8.07
C LEU A 115 -4.27 -0.67 8.60
N THR A 116 -5.40 -0.20 9.09
CA THR A 116 -6.47 -1.08 9.56
C THR A 116 -7.77 -0.65 8.92
N LEU A 117 -8.51 -1.63 8.41
CA LEU A 117 -9.84 -1.42 7.86
C LEU A 117 -10.80 -2.39 8.53
N GLY A 118 -12.04 -1.98 8.64
CA GLY A 118 -13.04 -2.91 9.17
C GLY A 118 -14.10 -2.22 9.98
N ASP A 119 -14.91 -3.07 10.58
CA ASP A 119 -16.06 -2.62 11.36
C ASP A 119 -15.68 -2.22 12.75
#